data_c0235b83442e8a9098f965a27047efcb
#
_entry.id   c0235b83442e8a9098f965a27047efcb
#
_cell.length_a   1.000
_cell.length_b   1.000
_cell.length_c   1.000
_cell.angle_alpha   90.00
_cell.angle_beta   90.00
_cell.angle_gamma   90.00
#
_symmetry.space_group_name_H-M   'P 1'
#
loop_
_entity.id
_entity.type
_entity.pdbx_description
1 polymer ?
#
loop_
_entity_poly.entity_id
_entity_poly.type
_entity_poly.pdbx_seq_one_letter_code
_entity_poly.pdbx_strand_id
1 'polypeptide(L)'
;MATEPTTSRAPSLASQVSRAVVWNAAFVPLRMIAEIVATLLKLTVLPLTSYGLLALVSGASNGLGTWIDLGTTRALPKYIPETNRTGGPRAVLRLLFAVLVAQVAVLILVFTGLIAGYDRYIGELQNKVLADGRIPPVEQMTLVQFIDESGWLIMLTILIMLFLGICYDMLMAYLNSFFKQRAWNSVALAAGLLPPLLSATAILISRLTPDPDRSAIIGVLIAMFVAPAIAVALAAWNVYRLWKSDIRSWSSDGPTALNLSLADALPSGFVRYCAVSFLMTLTDFLASKSFAVFLANDISDVALLWAGASVVGMVLGYLYTPMVGVQVPLFTRVRAGEGGTLLGAYQSLARLQALLLIPGAVGLILLARPVLTVLTPQYVDAASLVWVLVPCLFLESMLTTAYNALIVYEKLGVIVISRLLTLSVVPLLVLLSPLLGIVGVALAFGLARVLAGLWVTASGYRLMGLRWPWRFTLRVILASSVMALLVAGMAALLPDLPSPASILLRLRAAGLLAGVALLGAGTFIAALRATGGLEPQDREQLAKMRLPGRRWLLRVL
;
A
#
# COMPACT_ATOMS: atom_id res chain seq x y z
N MET A 1 -50.72 32.41 -6.44
CA MET A 1 -49.45 32.22 -5.70
C MET A 1 -48.79 30.99 -6.25
N ALA A 2 -47.85 31.16 -7.17
CA ALA A 2 -47.07 30.07 -7.77
C ALA A 2 -45.87 29.77 -6.87
N THR A 3 -45.79 28.57 -6.32
CA THR A 3 -44.66 28.09 -5.55
C THR A 3 -43.48 27.89 -6.48
N GLU A 4 -42.43 28.71 -6.38
CA GLU A 4 -41.16 28.49 -7.05
C GLU A 4 -40.60 27.10 -6.71
N PRO A 5 -40.12 26.34 -7.69
CA PRO A 5 -39.46 25.06 -7.42
C PRO A 5 -38.11 25.37 -6.74
N THR A 6 -37.96 24.89 -5.49
CA THR A 6 -36.69 24.89 -4.77
C THR A 6 -35.65 24.13 -5.57
N THR A 7 -34.83 24.87 -6.33
CA THR A 7 -33.64 24.32 -6.97
C THR A 7 -32.69 23.83 -5.89
N SER A 8 -32.61 22.51 -5.69
CA SER A 8 -31.63 21.87 -4.82
C SER A 8 -30.23 22.26 -5.33
N ARG A 9 -29.58 23.22 -4.70
CA ARG A 9 -28.19 23.60 -5.01
C ARG A 9 -27.32 22.35 -4.93
N ALA A 10 -26.72 21.99 -6.04
CA ALA A 10 -25.74 20.91 -6.06
C ALA A 10 -24.67 21.17 -4.96
N PRO A 11 -24.32 20.16 -4.16
CA PRO A 11 -23.38 20.34 -3.06
C PRO A 11 -22.07 20.89 -3.59
N SER A 12 -21.52 21.92 -2.95
CA SER A 12 -20.26 22.55 -3.36
C SER A 12 -19.12 21.50 -3.40
N LEU A 13 -18.18 21.66 -4.32
CA LEU A 13 -17.04 20.75 -4.47
C LEU A 13 -16.30 20.55 -3.13
N ALA A 14 -16.17 21.62 -2.34
CA ALA A 14 -15.56 21.58 -1.01
C ALA A 14 -16.33 20.68 -0.03
N SER A 15 -17.68 20.65 -0.09
CA SER A 15 -18.49 19.77 0.75
C SER A 15 -18.39 18.31 0.32
N GLN A 16 -18.22 18.06 -0.97
CA GLN A 16 -18.02 16.70 -1.51
C GLN A 16 -16.65 16.15 -1.08
N VAL A 17 -15.59 16.95 -1.22
CA VAL A 17 -14.22 16.58 -0.78
C VAL A 17 -14.17 16.37 0.73
N SER A 18 -14.75 17.27 1.54
CA SER A 18 -14.75 17.09 3.01
C SER A 18 -15.48 15.82 3.44
N ARG A 19 -16.58 15.48 2.78
CA ARG A 19 -17.35 14.26 3.06
C ARG A 19 -16.55 13.00 2.65
N ALA A 20 -15.83 13.04 1.53
CA ALA A 20 -14.96 11.96 1.10
C ALA A 20 -13.84 11.69 2.12
N VAL A 21 -13.17 12.74 2.61
CA VAL A 21 -12.12 12.63 3.63
C VAL A 21 -12.65 12.03 4.94
N VAL A 22 -13.84 12.44 5.37
CA VAL A 22 -14.46 11.89 6.60
C VAL A 22 -14.79 10.40 6.43
N TRP A 23 -15.32 10.00 5.28
CA TRP A 23 -15.59 8.59 5.01
C TRP A 23 -14.31 7.75 4.97
N ASN A 24 -13.27 8.23 4.28
CA ASN A 24 -11.97 7.54 4.25
C ASN A 24 -11.41 7.37 5.67
N ALA A 25 -11.43 8.43 6.47
CA ALA A 25 -10.92 8.39 7.84
C ALA A 25 -11.71 7.44 8.77
N ALA A 26 -13.00 7.26 8.53
CA ALA A 26 -13.85 6.38 9.34
C ALA A 26 -13.58 4.88 9.08
N PHE A 27 -13.25 4.51 7.83
CA PHE A 27 -13.05 3.12 7.45
C PHE A 27 -11.61 2.61 7.59
N VAL A 28 -10.63 3.52 7.65
CA VAL A 28 -9.22 3.16 7.82
C VAL A 28 -8.96 2.31 9.07
N PRO A 29 -9.48 2.63 10.27
CA PRO A 29 -9.23 1.80 11.46
C PRO A 29 -9.78 0.38 11.33
N LEU A 30 -10.95 0.22 10.71
CA LEU A 30 -11.57 -1.10 10.53
C LEU A 30 -10.75 -1.98 9.57
N ARG A 31 -10.32 -1.41 8.45
CA ARG A 31 -9.42 -2.09 7.51
C ARG A 31 -8.10 -2.45 8.18
N MET A 32 -7.54 -1.55 8.95
CA MET A 32 -6.32 -1.71 9.72
C MET A 32 -6.39 -2.91 10.66
N ILE A 33 -7.43 -2.98 11.49
CA ILE A 33 -7.62 -4.09 12.43
C ILE A 33 -7.72 -5.42 11.66
N ALA A 34 -8.50 -5.46 10.58
CA ALA A 34 -8.64 -6.66 9.76
C ALA A 34 -7.32 -7.10 9.12
N GLU A 35 -6.52 -6.18 8.58
CA GLU A 35 -5.20 -6.47 8.02
C GLU A 35 -4.21 -6.96 9.08
N ILE A 36 -4.20 -6.34 10.27
CA ILE A 36 -3.36 -6.78 11.40
C ILE A 36 -3.72 -8.20 11.81
N VAL A 37 -5.00 -8.44 12.09
CA VAL A 37 -5.47 -9.75 12.54
C VAL A 37 -5.18 -10.83 11.51
N ALA A 38 -5.45 -10.58 10.23
CA ALA A 38 -5.19 -11.55 9.18
C ALA A 38 -3.70 -11.80 8.94
N THR A 39 -2.88 -10.75 9.00
CA THR A 39 -1.42 -10.90 8.86
C THR A 39 -0.86 -11.71 10.02
N LEU A 40 -1.24 -11.38 11.25
CA LEU A 40 -0.82 -12.13 12.43
C LEU A 40 -1.29 -13.59 12.35
N LEU A 41 -2.53 -13.83 11.93
CA LEU A 41 -3.04 -15.20 11.79
C LEU A 41 -2.27 -15.99 10.74
N LYS A 42 -1.96 -15.39 9.58
CA LYS A 42 -1.11 -16.03 8.57
C LYS A 42 0.28 -16.37 9.11
N LEU A 43 0.91 -15.41 9.78
CA LEU A 43 2.26 -15.58 10.33
C LEU A 43 2.32 -16.55 11.53
N THR A 44 1.21 -16.74 12.27
CA THR A 44 1.17 -17.67 13.42
C THR A 44 0.79 -19.09 13.03
N VAL A 45 0.02 -19.25 11.96
CA VAL A 45 -0.57 -20.55 11.60
C VAL A 45 0.14 -21.21 10.43
N LEU A 46 0.52 -20.43 9.40
CA LEU A 46 1.19 -21.00 8.23
C LEU A 46 2.67 -21.26 8.52
N PRO A 47 3.20 -22.43 8.13
CA PRO A 47 4.64 -22.66 8.10
C PRO A 47 5.37 -21.59 7.29
N LEU A 48 6.64 -21.36 7.61
CA LEU A 48 7.48 -20.37 6.93
C LEU A 48 7.49 -20.60 5.42
N THR A 49 7.63 -21.83 5.01
CA THR A 49 7.64 -22.31 3.63
C THR A 49 6.35 -22.00 2.87
N SER A 50 5.21 -22.31 3.49
CA SER A 50 3.88 -22.03 2.91
C SER A 50 3.63 -20.55 2.73
N TYR A 51 4.06 -19.73 3.68
CA TYR A 51 3.95 -18.28 3.58
C TYR A 51 4.87 -17.70 2.49
N GLY A 52 6.07 -18.27 2.33
CA GLY A 52 7.00 -17.94 1.25
C GLY A 52 6.43 -18.24 -0.14
N LEU A 53 5.77 -19.39 -0.30
CA LEU A 53 5.07 -19.75 -1.54
C LEU A 53 3.97 -18.73 -1.87
N LEU A 54 3.12 -18.39 -0.91
CA LEU A 54 2.07 -17.39 -1.10
C LEU A 54 2.64 -15.99 -1.41
N ALA A 55 3.79 -15.65 -0.85
CA ALA A 55 4.50 -14.40 -1.15
C ALA A 55 5.01 -14.37 -2.60
N LEU A 56 5.55 -15.48 -3.12
CA LEU A 56 5.97 -15.60 -4.53
C LEU A 56 4.76 -15.49 -5.48
N VAL A 57 3.65 -16.15 -5.18
CA VAL A 57 2.41 -16.05 -5.98
C VAL A 57 1.90 -14.60 -5.99
N SER A 58 1.88 -13.94 -4.83
CA SER A 58 1.50 -12.52 -4.72
C SER A 58 2.46 -11.61 -5.47
N GLY A 59 3.77 -11.87 -5.37
CA GLY A 59 4.81 -11.14 -6.08
C GLY A 59 4.66 -11.25 -7.59
N ALA A 60 4.44 -12.47 -8.10
CA ALA A 60 4.21 -12.75 -9.52
C ALA A 60 2.97 -12.01 -10.04
N SER A 61 1.85 -12.12 -9.33
CA SER A 61 0.62 -11.42 -9.72
C SER A 61 0.83 -9.90 -9.77
N ASN A 62 1.47 -9.30 -8.76
CA ASN A 62 1.75 -7.86 -8.75
C ASN A 62 2.71 -7.43 -9.85
N GLY A 63 3.74 -8.24 -10.14
CA GLY A 63 4.70 -7.99 -11.20
C GLY A 63 4.07 -8.00 -12.57
N LEU A 64 3.37 -9.07 -12.89
CA LEU A 64 2.67 -9.23 -14.17
C LEU A 64 1.54 -8.20 -14.32
N GLY A 65 0.83 -7.87 -13.22
CA GLY A 65 -0.18 -6.81 -13.20
C GLY A 65 0.38 -5.45 -13.60
N THR A 66 1.62 -5.14 -13.21
CA THR A 66 2.31 -3.91 -13.63
C THR A 66 2.47 -3.82 -15.15
N TRP A 67 2.80 -4.93 -15.81
CA TRP A 67 2.93 -4.97 -17.28
C TRP A 67 1.58 -4.82 -17.98
N ILE A 68 0.52 -5.42 -17.41
CA ILE A 68 -0.83 -5.39 -18.00
C ILE A 68 -1.49 -4.03 -17.82
N ASP A 69 -1.18 -3.30 -16.73
CA ASP A 69 -1.75 -1.96 -16.46
C ASP A 69 -1.46 -0.95 -17.58
N LEU A 70 -0.31 -1.06 -18.28
CA LEU A 70 0.10 -0.11 -19.33
C LEU A 70 0.06 1.37 -18.89
N GLY A 71 0.04 1.65 -17.60
CA GLY A 71 -0.09 3.00 -17.01
C GLY A 71 -1.51 3.59 -17.08
N THR A 72 -2.50 2.77 -17.42
CA THR A 72 -3.89 3.22 -17.63
C THR A 72 -4.59 3.57 -16.33
N THR A 73 -4.29 2.90 -15.21
CA THR A 73 -4.85 3.19 -13.89
C THR A 73 -4.64 4.65 -13.47
N ARG A 74 -3.51 5.26 -13.86
CA ARG A 74 -3.22 6.68 -13.61
C ARG A 74 -3.79 7.60 -14.69
N ALA A 75 -3.96 7.12 -15.91
CA ALA A 75 -4.44 7.90 -17.04
C ALA A 75 -5.97 8.05 -17.04
N LEU A 76 -6.71 6.97 -16.80
CA LEU A 76 -8.16 6.96 -16.87
C LEU A 76 -8.85 8.03 -16.00
N PRO A 77 -8.49 8.25 -14.72
CA PRO A 77 -9.12 9.27 -13.89
C PRO A 77 -8.96 10.70 -14.43
N LYS A 78 -7.91 10.96 -15.21
CA LYS A 78 -7.69 12.25 -15.90
C LYS A 78 -8.53 12.36 -17.16
N TYR A 79 -8.49 11.34 -18.02
CA TYR A 79 -9.06 11.43 -19.36
C TYR A 79 -10.55 11.11 -19.43
N ILE A 80 -11.11 10.32 -18.51
CA ILE A 80 -12.55 10.02 -18.47
C ILE A 80 -13.40 11.31 -18.35
N PRO A 81 -13.13 12.25 -17.40
CA PRO A 81 -13.91 13.48 -17.29
C PRO A 81 -13.76 14.38 -18.52
N GLU A 82 -12.55 14.45 -19.10
CA GLU A 82 -12.28 15.22 -20.31
C GLU A 82 -13.05 14.66 -21.51
N THR A 83 -12.96 13.35 -21.74
CA THR A 83 -13.67 12.65 -22.81
C THR A 83 -15.19 12.77 -22.64
N ASN A 84 -15.68 12.69 -21.39
CA ASN A 84 -17.11 12.88 -21.13
C ASN A 84 -17.59 14.28 -21.47
N ARG A 85 -16.77 15.30 -21.22
CA ARG A 85 -17.10 16.70 -21.52
C ARG A 85 -17.13 16.96 -23.04
N THR A 86 -16.23 16.36 -23.82
CA THR A 86 -16.08 16.61 -25.25
C THR A 86 -16.96 15.73 -26.14
N GLY A 87 -17.14 14.45 -25.79
CA GLY A 87 -17.83 13.47 -26.62
C GLY A 87 -18.93 12.69 -25.89
N GLY A 88 -19.25 13.13 -24.68
CA GLY A 88 -20.29 12.51 -23.86
C GLY A 88 -19.96 11.08 -23.42
N PRO A 89 -20.90 10.42 -22.78
CA PRO A 89 -20.70 9.10 -22.18
C PRO A 89 -20.40 7.97 -23.16
N ARG A 90 -20.85 8.12 -24.43
CA ARG A 90 -20.52 7.15 -25.51
C ARG A 90 -19.02 7.18 -25.82
N ALA A 91 -18.40 8.37 -25.81
CA ALA A 91 -16.96 8.51 -26.00
C ALA A 91 -16.17 7.90 -24.83
N VAL A 92 -16.69 8.02 -23.60
CA VAL A 92 -16.10 7.36 -22.42
C VAL A 92 -16.15 5.83 -22.56
N LEU A 93 -17.28 5.25 -23.01
CA LEU A 93 -17.40 3.82 -23.25
C LEU A 93 -16.41 3.34 -24.32
N ARG A 94 -16.23 4.11 -25.41
CA ARG A 94 -15.24 3.81 -26.46
C ARG A 94 -13.81 3.82 -25.89
N LEU A 95 -13.46 4.82 -25.09
CA LEU A 95 -12.16 4.89 -24.42
C LEU A 95 -11.94 3.67 -23.51
N LEU A 96 -12.90 3.35 -22.65
CA LEU A 96 -12.80 2.20 -21.74
C LEU A 96 -12.70 0.88 -22.51
N PHE A 97 -13.47 0.72 -23.60
CA PHE A 97 -13.39 -0.46 -24.44
C PHE A 97 -12.04 -0.60 -25.15
N ALA A 98 -11.50 0.50 -25.70
CA ALA A 98 -10.18 0.50 -26.31
C ALA A 98 -9.07 0.12 -25.32
N VAL A 99 -9.13 0.66 -24.10
CA VAL A 99 -8.19 0.31 -23.01
C VAL A 99 -8.35 -1.15 -22.61
N LEU A 100 -9.58 -1.64 -22.46
CA LEU A 100 -9.86 -3.03 -22.12
C LEU A 100 -9.29 -3.98 -23.20
N VAL A 101 -9.51 -3.69 -24.47
CA VAL A 101 -8.96 -4.52 -25.58
C VAL A 101 -7.44 -4.55 -25.53
N ALA A 102 -6.78 -3.41 -25.29
CA ALA A 102 -5.33 -3.35 -25.16
C ALA A 102 -4.83 -4.18 -23.96
N GLN A 103 -5.45 -4.03 -22.80
CA GLN A 103 -5.09 -4.78 -21.58
C GLN A 103 -5.34 -6.28 -21.74
N VAL A 104 -6.46 -6.69 -22.35
CA VAL A 104 -6.77 -8.10 -22.63
C VAL A 104 -5.78 -8.69 -23.63
N ALA A 105 -5.37 -7.94 -24.65
CA ALA A 105 -4.32 -8.38 -25.57
C ALA A 105 -3.00 -8.68 -24.85
N VAL A 106 -2.57 -7.77 -23.94
CA VAL A 106 -1.38 -8.02 -23.12
C VAL A 106 -1.60 -9.17 -22.13
N LEU A 107 -2.79 -9.30 -21.54
CA LEU A 107 -3.13 -10.44 -20.68
C LEU A 107 -3.01 -11.78 -21.44
N ILE A 108 -3.48 -11.85 -22.68
CA ILE A 108 -3.34 -13.04 -23.53
C ILE A 108 -1.87 -13.35 -23.78
N LEU A 109 -1.03 -12.34 -24.05
CA LEU A 109 0.42 -12.54 -24.21
C LEU A 109 1.05 -13.06 -22.92
N VAL A 110 0.72 -12.47 -21.78
CA VAL A 110 1.19 -12.92 -20.46
C VAL A 110 0.71 -14.34 -20.18
N PHE A 111 -0.55 -14.66 -20.47
CA PHE A 111 -1.11 -16.01 -20.33
C PHE A 111 -0.37 -17.04 -21.18
N THR A 112 -0.16 -16.73 -22.46
CA THR A 112 0.60 -17.60 -23.36
C THR A 112 2.03 -17.81 -22.88
N GLY A 113 2.68 -16.72 -22.41
CA GLY A 113 4.02 -16.78 -21.84
C GLY A 113 4.11 -17.61 -20.56
N LEU A 114 3.10 -17.52 -19.69
CA LEU A 114 3.02 -18.31 -18.46
C LEU A 114 2.78 -19.81 -18.76
N ILE A 115 1.91 -20.14 -19.73
CA ILE A 115 1.71 -21.54 -20.16
C ILE A 115 2.99 -22.09 -20.78
N ALA A 116 3.62 -21.36 -21.69
CA ALA A 116 4.87 -21.78 -22.32
C ALA A 116 6.03 -21.91 -21.31
N GLY A 117 6.01 -21.09 -20.26
CA GLY A 117 7.00 -21.10 -19.19
C GLY A 117 6.59 -21.90 -17.94
N TYR A 118 5.52 -22.69 -18.00
CA TYR A 118 4.95 -23.39 -16.84
C TYR A 118 5.99 -24.24 -16.12
N ASP A 119 6.64 -25.16 -16.82
CA ASP A 119 7.63 -26.07 -16.23
C ASP A 119 8.80 -25.30 -15.60
N ARG A 120 9.23 -24.21 -16.27
CA ARG A 120 10.31 -23.36 -15.75
C ARG A 120 9.88 -22.62 -14.48
N TYR A 121 8.64 -22.09 -14.44
CA TYR A 121 8.14 -21.37 -13.28
C TYR A 121 7.94 -22.31 -12.09
N ILE A 122 7.33 -23.48 -12.31
CA ILE A 122 7.14 -24.50 -11.28
C ILE A 122 8.49 -25.04 -10.80
N GLY A 123 9.41 -25.35 -11.73
CA GLY A 123 10.76 -25.77 -11.39
C GLY A 123 11.54 -24.74 -10.56
N GLU A 124 11.37 -23.43 -10.83
CA GLU A 124 11.99 -22.38 -10.03
C GLU A 124 11.41 -22.32 -8.60
N LEU A 125 10.10 -22.51 -8.46
CA LEU A 125 9.48 -22.60 -7.14
C LEU A 125 10.02 -23.81 -6.35
N GLN A 126 10.11 -24.98 -6.99
CA GLN A 126 10.67 -26.20 -6.38
C GLN A 126 12.14 -26.02 -6.01
N ASN A 127 12.94 -25.40 -6.88
CA ASN A 127 14.35 -25.14 -6.63
C ASN A 127 14.57 -24.25 -5.41
N LYS A 128 13.73 -23.20 -5.21
CA LYS A 128 13.79 -22.36 -4.01
C LYS A 128 13.46 -23.12 -2.72
N VAL A 129 12.60 -24.13 -2.80
CA VAL A 129 12.29 -25.00 -1.65
C VAL A 129 13.47 -25.94 -1.38
N LEU A 130 14.02 -26.57 -2.43
CA LEU A 130 15.13 -27.52 -2.30
C LEU A 130 16.45 -26.83 -1.89
N ALA A 131 16.65 -25.57 -2.26
CA ALA A 131 17.83 -24.79 -1.87
C ALA A 131 17.84 -24.39 -0.40
N ASP A 132 16.71 -24.53 0.30
CA ASP A 132 16.56 -24.07 1.69
C ASP A 132 17.09 -25.10 2.70
N GLY A 133 18.33 -24.93 3.10
CA GLY A 133 18.96 -25.81 4.10
C GLY A 133 18.42 -25.70 5.53
N ARG A 134 17.50 -24.78 5.80
CA ARG A 134 16.85 -24.59 7.14
C ARG A 134 15.64 -25.48 7.33
N ILE A 135 15.09 -26.04 6.27
CA ILE A 135 13.89 -26.86 6.28
C ILE A 135 14.26 -28.34 6.36
N PRO A 136 13.57 -29.14 7.21
CA PRO A 136 13.76 -30.58 7.23
C PRO A 136 13.48 -31.20 5.86
N PRO A 137 14.26 -32.20 5.40
CA PRO A 137 14.08 -32.82 4.08
C PRO A 137 12.67 -33.37 3.83
N VAL A 138 12.00 -33.87 4.87
CA VAL A 138 10.61 -34.36 4.78
C VAL A 138 9.64 -33.23 4.43
N GLU A 139 9.77 -32.07 5.06
CA GLU A 139 8.93 -30.91 4.79
C GLU A 139 9.20 -30.33 3.38
N GLN A 140 10.49 -30.29 2.97
CA GLN A 140 10.85 -29.90 1.60
C GLN A 140 10.15 -30.78 0.57
N MET A 141 10.25 -32.10 0.72
CA MET A 141 9.63 -33.05 -0.22
C MET A 141 8.11 -32.92 -0.24
N THR A 142 7.47 -32.73 0.90
CA THR A 142 6.02 -32.52 0.98
C THR A 142 5.59 -31.26 0.24
N LEU A 143 6.35 -30.15 0.39
CA LEU A 143 6.03 -28.90 -0.31
C LEU A 143 6.33 -28.98 -1.81
N VAL A 144 7.41 -29.65 -2.21
CA VAL A 144 7.72 -29.91 -3.62
C VAL A 144 6.61 -30.73 -4.28
N GLN A 145 6.16 -31.81 -3.61
CA GLN A 145 5.03 -32.61 -4.08
C GLN A 145 3.75 -31.77 -4.18
N PHE A 146 3.47 -30.93 -3.18
CA PHE A 146 2.33 -30.00 -3.22
C PHE A 146 2.41 -29.05 -4.44
N ILE A 147 3.58 -28.47 -4.70
CA ILE A 147 3.79 -27.56 -5.85
C ILE A 147 3.57 -28.31 -7.17
N ASP A 148 4.02 -29.54 -7.27
CA ASP A 148 3.83 -30.41 -8.45
C ASP A 148 2.34 -30.70 -8.68
N GLU A 149 1.65 -31.21 -7.66
CA GLU A 149 0.23 -31.55 -7.73
C GLU A 149 -0.69 -30.31 -7.90
N SER A 150 -0.31 -29.17 -7.33
CA SER A 150 -1.12 -27.95 -7.29
C SER A 150 -0.63 -26.83 -8.22
N GLY A 151 0.37 -27.09 -9.06
CA GLY A 151 0.97 -26.08 -9.92
C GLY A 151 -0.03 -25.37 -10.82
N TRP A 152 -1.01 -26.09 -11.36
CA TRP A 152 -2.09 -25.50 -12.14
C TRP A 152 -3.01 -24.59 -11.30
N LEU A 153 -3.27 -24.92 -10.03
CA LEU A 153 -4.04 -24.06 -9.14
C LEU A 153 -3.28 -22.76 -8.85
N ILE A 154 -1.97 -22.83 -8.64
CA ILE A 154 -1.10 -21.66 -8.45
C ILE A 154 -1.17 -20.76 -9.68
N MET A 155 -0.96 -21.32 -10.87
CA MET A 155 -1.00 -20.60 -12.13
C MET A 155 -2.39 -19.96 -12.38
N LEU A 156 -3.44 -20.74 -12.19
CA LEU A 156 -4.83 -20.28 -12.34
C LEU A 156 -5.14 -19.12 -11.37
N THR A 157 -4.64 -19.20 -10.13
CA THR A 157 -4.79 -18.12 -9.15
C THR A 157 -4.16 -16.83 -9.67
N ILE A 158 -2.93 -16.88 -10.17
CA ILE A 158 -2.25 -15.71 -10.75
C ILE A 158 -3.08 -15.12 -11.90
N LEU A 159 -3.52 -15.95 -12.83
CA LEU A 159 -4.28 -15.52 -14.02
C LEU A 159 -5.61 -14.88 -13.66
N ILE A 160 -6.36 -15.49 -12.75
CA ILE A 160 -7.64 -14.94 -12.29
C ILE A 160 -7.40 -13.61 -11.56
N MET A 161 -6.39 -13.52 -10.71
CA MET A 161 -6.03 -12.26 -10.03
C MET A 161 -5.69 -11.16 -11.03
N LEU A 162 -4.95 -11.46 -12.10
CA LEU A 162 -4.62 -10.49 -13.15
C LEU A 162 -5.85 -10.00 -13.88
N PHE A 163 -6.73 -10.91 -14.30
CA PHE A 163 -7.99 -10.54 -14.97
C PHE A 163 -8.90 -9.70 -14.07
N LEU A 164 -9.08 -10.13 -12.82
CA LEU A 164 -9.88 -9.39 -11.84
C LEU A 164 -9.26 -8.02 -11.52
N GLY A 165 -7.93 -7.93 -11.51
CA GLY A 165 -7.20 -6.68 -11.33
C GLY A 165 -7.54 -5.66 -12.43
N ILE A 166 -7.50 -6.06 -13.69
CA ILE A 166 -7.92 -5.22 -14.84
C ILE A 166 -9.35 -4.71 -14.65
N CYS A 167 -10.28 -5.62 -14.37
CA CYS A 167 -11.68 -5.27 -14.17
C CYS A 167 -11.87 -4.30 -13.00
N TYR A 168 -11.20 -4.56 -11.88
CA TYR A 168 -11.24 -3.72 -10.69
C TYR A 168 -10.75 -2.32 -10.97
N ASP A 169 -9.57 -2.18 -11.55
CA ASP A 169 -8.93 -0.88 -11.79
C ASP A 169 -9.75 -0.01 -12.75
N MET A 170 -10.30 -0.59 -13.81
CA MET A 170 -11.18 0.11 -14.75
C MET A 170 -12.46 0.62 -14.08
N LEU A 171 -13.13 -0.23 -13.30
CA LEU A 171 -14.37 0.12 -12.60
C LEU A 171 -14.11 1.18 -11.53
N MET A 172 -13.00 1.07 -10.80
CA MET A 172 -12.60 2.06 -9.78
C MET A 172 -12.19 3.39 -10.40
N ALA A 173 -11.50 3.37 -11.55
CA ALA A 173 -11.19 4.58 -12.31
C ALA A 173 -12.46 5.31 -12.76
N TYR A 174 -13.48 4.58 -13.22
CA TYR A 174 -14.78 5.14 -13.57
C TYR A 174 -15.48 5.80 -12.36
N LEU A 175 -15.59 5.09 -11.24
CA LEU A 175 -16.23 5.61 -10.02
C LEU A 175 -15.50 6.87 -9.48
N ASN A 176 -14.17 6.87 -9.53
CA ASN A 176 -13.35 7.99 -9.09
C ASN A 176 -13.51 9.22 -10.00
N SER A 177 -13.57 9.00 -11.31
CA SER A 177 -13.69 10.06 -12.33
C SER A 177 -14.99 10.86 -12.22
N PHE A 178 -16.07 10.23 -11.77
CA PHE A 178 -17.37 10.87 -11.56
C PHE A 178 -17.62 11.30 -10.10
N PHE A 179 -16.57 11.35 -9.26
CA PHE A 179 -16.65 11.75 -7.84
C PHE A 179 -17.69 10.96 -7.02
N LYS A 180 -17.98 9.72 -7.40
CA LYS A 180 -18.92 8.84 -6.67
C LYS A 180 -18.23 8.22 -5.45
N GLN A 181 -17.71 9.07 -4.58
CA GLN A 181 -16.84 8.69 -3.45
C GLN A 181 -17.47 7.66 -2.50
N ARG A 182 -18.80 7.69 -2.30
CA ARG A 182 -19.46 6.70 -1.44
C ARG A 182 -19.37 5.29 -2.05
N ALA A 183 -19.64 5.17 -3.34
CA ALA A 183 -19.53 3.89 -4.06
C ALA A 183 -18.06 3.44 -4.12
N TRP A 184 -17.16 4.35 -4.49
CA TRP A 184 -15.72 4.09 -4.51
C TRP A 184 -15.20 3.58 -3.17
N ASN A 185 -15.54 4.27 -2.05
CA ASN A 185 -15.10 3.88 -0.72
C ASN A 185 -15.69 2.54 -0.26
N SER A 186 -16.96 2.23 -0.58
CA SER A 186 -17.55 0.94 -0.22
C SER A 186 -16.86 -0.23 -0.93
N VAL A 187 -16.50 -0.06 -2.20
CA VAL A 187 -15.74 -1.05 -2.97
C VAL A 187 -14.32 -1.17 -2.46
N ALA A 188 -13.63 -0.04 -2.22
CA ALA A 188 -12.27 -0.02 -1.68
C ALA A 188 -12.19 -0.67 -0.27
N LEU A 189 -13.23 -0.45 0.54
CA LEU A 189 -13.35 -1.12 1.85
C LEU A 189 -13.51 -2.63 1.67
N ALA A 190 -14.41 -3.07 0.80
CA ALA A 190 -14.61 -4.49 0.53
C ALA A 190 -13.32 -5.14 0.01
N ALA A 191 -12.65 -4.51 -0.96
CA ALA A 191 -11.36 -4.96 -1.50
C ALA A 191 -10.24 -5.04 -0.43
N GLY A 192 -10.28 -4.17 0.57
CA GLY A 192 -9.32 -4.18 1.68
C GLY A 192 -9.65 -5.18 2.80
N LEU A 193 -10.94 -5.45 3.05
CA LEU A 193 -11.37 -6.32 4.15
C LEU A 193 -11.53 -7.79 3.74
N LEU A 194 -12.05 -8.04 2.53
CA LEU A 194 -12.35 -9.42 2.10
C LEU A 194 -11.12 -10.32 2.02
N PRO A 195 -9.98 -9.93 1.43
CA PRO A 195 -8.81 -10.81 1.36
C PRO A 195 -8.32 -11.27 2.73
N PRO A 196 -8.13 -10.37 3.73
CA PRO A 196 -7.73 -10.79 5.06
C PRO A 196 -8.78 -11.66 5.74
N LEU A 197 -10.06 -11.31 5.66
CA LEU A 197 -11.13 -12.07 6.30
C LEU A 197 -11.28 -13.47 5.71
N LEU A 198 -11.32 -13.60 4.38
CA LEU A 198 -11.43 -14.90 3.72
C LEU A 198 -10.19 -15.77 3.95
N SER A 199 -8.99 -15.18 3.93
CA SER A 199 -7.77 -15.91 4.26
C SER A 199 -7.77 -16.39 5.71
N ALA A 200 -8.21 -15.55 6.65
CA ALA A 200 -8.35 -15.94 8.06
C ALA A 200 -9.36 -17.08 8.25
N THR A 201 -10.52 -16.97 7.59
CA THR A 201 -11.57 -18.00 7.62
C THR A 201 -11.06 -19.32 7.03
N ALA A 202 -10.37 -19.26 5.89
CA ALA A 202 -9.79 -20.44 5.25
C ALA A 202 -8.79 -21.17 6.18
N ILE A 203 -7.91 -20.41 6.85
CA ILE A 203 -6.95 -20.94 7.80
C ILE A 203 -7.64 -21.56 9.03
N LEU A 204 -8.71 -20.95 9.52
CA LEU A 204 -9.47 -21.52 10.66
C LEU A 204 -10.21 -22.80 10.28
N ILE A 205 -10.82 -22.83 9.08
CA ILE A 205 -11.51 -24.03 8.56
C ILE A 205 -10.51 -25.16 8.30
N SER A 206 -9.32 -24.87 7.82
CA SER A 206 -8.30 -25.89 7.54
C SER A 206 -7.92 -26.70 8.77
N ARG A 207 -8.05 -26.14 9.98
CA ARG A 207 -7.81 -26.84 11.25
C ARG A 207 -8.78 -28.01 11.50
N LEU A 208 -9.89 -28.06 10.76
CA LEU A 208 -10.89 -29.13 10.84
C LEU A 208 -10.66 -30.23 9.80
N THR A 209 -9.64 -30.09 8.94
CA THR A 209 -9.31 -31.06 7.88
C THR A 209 -8.20 -32.02 8.32
N PRO A 210 -8.10 -33.21 7.70
CA PRO A 210 -7.06 -34.19 8.01
C PRO A 210 -5.63 -33.70 7.72
N ASP A 211 -5.48 -32.80 6.72
CA ASP A 211 -4.21 -32.15 6.36
C ASP A 211 -4.39 -30.63 6.48
N PRO A 212 -4.17 -30.06 7.66
CA PRO A 212 -4.42 -28.64 7.92
C PRO A 212 -3.53 -27.70 7.10
N ASP A 213 -2.26 -28.05 6.91
CA ASP A 213 -1.30 -27.16 6.25
C ASP A 213 -1.57 -27.06 4.75
N ARG A 214 -1.78 -28.19 4.08
CA ARG A 214 -2.18 -28.25 2.68
C ARG A 214 -3.51 -27.53 2.44
N SER A 215 -4.51 -27.80 3.28
CA SER A 215 -5.83 -27.17 3.19
C SER A 215 -5.77 -25.66 3.44
N ALA A 216 -4.88 -25.19 4.32
CA ALA A 216 -4.67 -23.76 4.57
C ALA A 216 -4.10 -23.07 3.34
N ILE A 217 -3.07 -23.63 2.68
CA ILE A 217 -2.48 -23.06 1.47
C ILE A 217 -3.54 -22.97 0.37
N ILE A 218 -4.25 -24.07 0.08
CA ILE A 218 -5.31 -24.11 -0.93
C ILE A 218 -6.40 -23.08 -0.60
N GLY A 219 -6.85 -23.03 0.64
CA GLY A 219 -7.87 -22.09 1.10
C GLY A 219 -7.43 -20.63 0.95
N VAL A 220 -6.18 -20.30 1.24
CA VAL A 220 -5.64 -18.94 1.03
C VAL A 220 -5.50 -18.63 -0.46
N LEU A 221 -5.05 -19.56 -1.30
CA LEU A 221 -5.01 -19.37 -2.76
C LEU A 221 -6.41 -19.09 -3.31
N ILE A 222 -7.44 -19.83 -2.87
CA ILE A 222 -8.83 -19.58 -3.24
C ILE A 222 -9.27 -18.20 -2.75
N ALA A 223 -8.96 -17.81 -1.52
CA ALA A 223 -9.29 -16.49 -0.99
C ALA A 223 -8.66 -15.35 -1.79
N MET A 224 -7.45 -15.56 -2.36
CA MET A 224 -6.74 -14.56 -3.16
C MET A 224 -7.48 -14.18 -4.45
N PHE A 225 -8.31 -15.05 -5.02
CA PHE A 225 -9.13 -14.69 -6.20
C PHE A 225 -10.61 -14.49 -5.87
N VAL A 226 -11.17 -15.17 -4.87
CA VAL A 226 -12.59 -14.98 -4.48
C VAL A 226 -12.81 -13.58 -3.90
N ALA A 227 -11.91 -13.07 -3.07
CA ALA A 227 -12.04 -11.75 -2.50
C ALA A 227 -12.04 -10.63 -3.57
N PRO A 228 -11.09 -10.57 -4.51
CA PRO A 228 -11.15 -9.64 -5.63
C PRO A 228 -12.39 -9.83 -6.51
N ALA A 229 -12.85 -11.08 -6.76
CA ALA A 229 -14.07 -11.33 -7.55
C ALA A 229 -15.31 -10.67 -6.92
N ILE A 230 -15.46 -10.79 -5.60
CA ILE A 230 -16.55 -10.11 -4.87
C ILE A 230 -16.40 -8.58 -4.96
N ALA A 231 -15.17 -8.05 -4.81
CA ALA A 231 -14.92 -6.62 -4.93
C ALA A 231 -15.25 -6.09 -6.34
N VAL A 232 -14.88 -6.84 -7.39
CA VAL A 232 -15.20 -6.53 -8.81
C VAL A 232 -16.71 -6.58 -9.03
N ALA A 233 -17.40 -7.60 -8.53
CA ALA A 233 -18.87 -7.70 -8.64
C ALA A 233 -19.56 -6.50 -7.96
N LEU A 234 -19.10 -6.10 -6.78
CA LEU A 234 -19.61 -4.93 -6.08
C LEU A 234 -19.33 -3.62 -6.84
N ALA A 235 -18.13 -3.49 -7.42
CA ALA A 235 -17.77 -2.35 -8.27
C ALA A 235 -18.65 -2.29 -9.53
N ALA A 236 -18.81 -3.41 -10.24
CA ALA A 236 -19.64 -3.53 -11.42
C ALA A 236 -21.10 -3.19 -11.12
N TRP A 237 -21.62 -3.67 -9.99
CA TRP A 237 -22.98 -3.33 -9.54
C TRP A 237 -23.16 -1.83 -9.32
N ASN A 238 -22.19 -1.17 -8.66
CA ASN A 238 -22.24 0.28 -8.44
C ASN A 238 -22.15 1.06 -9.76
N VAL A 239 -21.25 0.67 -10.66
CA VAL A 239 -21.11 1.27 -12.00
C VAL A 239 -22.40 1.08 -12.80
N TYR A 240 -22.97 -0.13 -12.84
CA TYR A 240 -24.22 -0.42 -13.53
C TYR A 240 -25.38 0.45 -13.03
N ARG A 241 -25.52 0.61 -11.71
CA ARG A 241 -26.56 1.48 -11.12
C ARG A 241 -26.43 2.93 -11.55
N LEU A 242 -25.18 3.44 -11.57
CA LEU A 242 -24.89 4.79 -12.03
C LEU A 242 -25.16 4.94 -13.52
N TRP A 243 -24.68 4.00 -14.31
CA TRP A 243 -24.89 3.99 -15.74
C TRP A 243 -26.38 3.95 -16.12
N LYS A 244 -27.16 3.14 -15.45
CA LYS A 244 -28.61 3.08 -15.64
C LYS A 244 -29.32 4.41 -15.31
N SER A 245 -28.85 5.17 -14.31
CA SER A 245 -29.38 6.49 -13.98
C SER A 245 -29.03 7.51 -15.06
N ASP A 246 -27.80 7.43 -15.58
CA ASP A 246 -27.30 8.37 -16.59
C ASP A 246 -27.92 8.09 -17.97
N ILE A 247 -28.12 6.81 -18.39
CA ILE A 247 -28.78 6.44 -19.65
C ILE A 247 -30.22 6.99 -19.74
N ARG A 248 -30.94 7.02 -18.64
CA ARG A 248 -32.30 7.59 -18.63
C ARG A 248 -32.30 9.07 -19.00
N SER A 249 -31.21 9.79 -18.78
CA SER A 249 -31.05 11.18 -19.22
C SER A 249 -30.60 11.31 -20.68
N TRP A 250 -30.14 10.20 -21.31
CA TRP A 250 -29.65 10.18 -22.71
C TRP A 250 -30.69 9.81 -23.73
N SER A 251 -31.82 9.27 -23.30
CA SER A 251 -32.90 8.80 -24.21
C SER A 251 -33.56 9.92 -25.01
N SER A 252 -33.18 11.19 -24.81
CA SER A 252 -33.65 12.32 -25.60
C SER A 252 -32.90 12.51 -26.94
N ASP A 253 -31.67 11.99 -27.05
CA ASP A 253 -30.89 12.10 -28.29
C ASP A 253 -30.82 10.73 -28.96
N GLY A 254 -31.56 10.56 -30.03
CA GLY A 254 -31.89 9.33 -30.78
C GLY A 254 -30.81 8.24 -30.94
N PRO A 255 -31.20 7.04 -31.41
CA PRO A 255 -30.31 5.87 -31.46
C PRO A 255 -29.30 5.99 -32.61
N THR A 256 -28.18 6.61 -32.37
CA THR A 256 -27.02 6.49 -33.25
C THR A 256 -26.24 5.24 -32.87
N ALA A 257 -26.04 4.34 -33.81
CA ALA A 257 -25.28 3.10 -33.64
C ALA A 257 -23.96 3.37 -32.97
N LEU A 258 -23.61 2.56 -31.95
CA LEU A 258 -22.29 2.57 -31.30
C LEU A 258 -21.24 2.21 -32.38
N ASN A 259 -20.70 3.21 -33.03
CA ASN A 259 -19.56 3.02 -33.93
C ASN A 259 -18.32 2.88 -33.05
N LEU A 260 -17.91 1.65 -32.74
CA LEU A 260 -16.76 1.31 -31.88
C LEU A 260 -15.44 1.35 -32.66
N SER A 261 -15.27 2.33 -33.56
CA SER A 261 -13.97 2.54 -34.21
C SER A 261 -12.92 2.82 -33.14
N LEU A 262 -11.93 1.93 -33.04
CA LEU A 262 -10.81 2.03 -32.09
C LEU A 262 -9.87 3.20 -32.46
N ALA A 263 -9.81 3.59 -33.75
CA ALA A 263 -8.89 4.61 -34.23
C ALA A 263 -9.16 5.99 -33.60
N ASP A 264 -10.43 6.34 -33.37
CA ASP A 264 -10.84 7.63 -32.80
C ASP A 264 -11.22 7.54 -31.31
N ALA A 265 -10.97 6.40 -30.67
CA ALA A 265 -11.36 6.15 -29.29
C ALA A 265 -10.41 6.79 -28.26
N LEU A 266 -9.15 7.04 -28.64
CA LEU A 266 -8.11 7.53 -27.75
C LEU A 266 -7.94 9.06 -27.86
N PRO A 267 -8.11 9.82 -26.76
CA PRO A 267 -7.85 11.25 -26.73
C PRO A 267 -6.39 11.59 -27.08
N SER A 268 -6.17 12.78 -27.64
CA SER A 268 -4.83 13.27 -27.94
C SER A 268 -3.96 13.30 -26.68
N GLY A 269 -2.75 12.75 -26.77
CA GLY A 269 -1.81 12.68 -25.65
C GLY A 269 -2.06 11.52 -24.66
N PHE A 270 -3.14 10.75 -24.78
CA PHE A 270 -3.46 9.62 -23.89
C PHE A 270 -2.33 8.58 -23.87
N VAL A 271 -1.91 8.11 -25.05
CA VAL A 271 -0.83 7.10 -25.16
C VAL A 271 0.48 7.59 -24.55
N ARG A 272 0.85 8.85 -24.83
CA ARG A 272 2.06 9.46 -24.23
C ARG A 272 1.98 9.51 -22.71
N TYR A 273 0.81 9.86 -22.18
CA TYR A 273 0.60 9.89 -20.73
C TYR A 273 0.65 8.48 -20.12
N CYS A 274 0.05 7.48 -20.79
CA CYS A 274 0.13 6.09 -20.39
C CYS A 274 1.58 5.58 -20.37
N ALA A 275 2.38 5.89 -21.39
CA ALA A 275 3.79 5.48 -21.45
C ALA A 275 4.61 6.05 -20.28
N VAL A 276 4.44 7.33 -19.94
CA VAL A 276 5.08 7.95 -18.76
C VAL A 276 4.59 7.30 -17.47
N SER A 277 3.28 7.09 -17.36
CA SER A 277 2.68 6.45 -16.17
C SER A 277 3.14 5.00 -16.01
N PHE A 278 3.26 4.26 -17.10
CA PHE A 278 3.79 2.90 -17.11
C PHE A 278 5.25 2.86 -16.59
N LEU A 279 6.11 3.76 -17.10
CA LEU A 279 7.48 3.87 -16.58
C LEU A 279 7.50 4.14 -15.07
N MET A 280 6.61 5.00 -14.57
CA MET A 280 6.49 5.26 -13.14
C MET A 280 6.04 4.01 -12.37
N THR A 281 5.05 3.27 -12.87
CA THR A 281 4.56 2.05 -12.22
C THR A 281 5.61 0.94 -12.25
N LEU A 282 6.33 0.80 -13.36
CA LEU A 282 7.43 -0.16 -13.50
C LEU A 282 8.57 0.13 -12.51
N THR A 283 8.98 1.38 -12.38
CA THR A 283 10.03 1.73 -11.40
C THR A 283 9.56 1.54 -9.95
N ASP A 284 8.28 1.83 -9.65
CA ASP A 284 7.71 1.54 -8.34
C ASP A 284 7.67 0.03 -8.04
N PHE A 285 7.39 -0.81 -9.05
CA PHE A 285 7.44 -2.27 -8.91
C PHE A 285 8.86 -2.77 -8.65
N LEU A 286 9.85 -2.34 -9.42
CA LEU A 286 11.25 -2.74 -9.24
C LEU A 286 11.81 -2.36 -7.85
N ALA A 287 11.31 -1.28 -7.25
CA ALA A 287 11.62 -0.89 -5.88
C ALA A 287 10.54 -1.33 -4.88
N SER A 288 9.87 -2.46 -5.10
CA SER A 288 8.86 -3.03 -4.22
C SER A 288 9.27 -4.37 -3.64
N LYS A 289 8.65 -4.73 -2.50
CA LYS A 289 8.81 -6.07 -1.93
C LYS A 289 8.41 -7.18 -2.90
N SER A 290 7.43 -6.90 -3.77
CA SER A 290 6.94 -7.86 -4.77
C SER A 290 8.00 -8.25 -5.80
N PHE A 291 8.93 -7.35 -6.11
CA PHE A 291 10.09 -7.67 -6.94
C PHE A 291 11.22 -8.32 -6.11
N ALA A 292 11.47 -7.77 -4.92
CA ALA A 292 12.56 -8.22 -4.06
C ALA A 292 12.47 -9.71 -3.67
N VAL A 293 11.26 -10.27 -3.54
CA VAL A 293 11.06 -11.70 -3.20
C VAL A 293 11.57 -12.66 -4.28
N PHE A 294 11.64 -12.23 -5.55
CA PHE A 294 12.21 -13.07 -6.61
C PHE A 294 13.74 -13.19 -6.54
N LEU A 295 14.36 -12.25 -5.83
CA LEU A 295 15.82 -12.16 -5.68
C LEU A 295 16.32 -12.88 -4.44
N ALA A 296 15.44 -13.35 -3.58
CA ALA A 296 15.77 -14.21 -2.46
C ALA A 296 16.20 -15.61 -2.96
N ASN A 297 17.22 -16.18 -2.31
CA ASN A 297 17.83 -17.44 -2.76
C ASN A 297 16.95 -18.65 -2.46
N ASP A 298 16.27 -18.65 -1.32
CA ASP A 298 15.46 -19.76 -0.83
C ASP A 298 14.08 -19.29 -0.34
N ILE A 299 13.21 -20.25 -0.05
CA ILE A 299 11.81 -20.00 0.29
C ILE A 299 11.64 -19.35 1.67
N SER A 300 12.52 -19.65 2.62
CA SER A 300 12.50 -19.02 3.96
C SER A 300 12.90 -17.55 3.89
N ASP A 301 13.90 -17.21 3.08
CA ASP A 301 14.29 -15.81 2.83
C ASP A 301 13.16 -15.02 2.16
N VAL A 302 12.44 -15.63 1.21
CA VAL A 302 11.22 -15.04 0.64
C VAL A 302 10.20 -14.72 1.73
N ALA A 303 9.93 -15.68 2.61
CA ALA A 303 8.96 -15.54 3.70
C ALA A 303 9.37 -14.45 4.69
N LEU A 304 10.64 -14.44 5.12
CA LEU A 304 11.19 -13.45 6.04
C LEU A 304 11.14 -12.03 5.46
N LEU A 305 11.55 -11.87 4.19
CA LEU A 305 11.51 -10.57 3.50
C LEU A 305 10.08 -10.05 3.37
N TRP A 306 9.16 -10.92 2.96
CA TRP A 306 7.74 -10.55 2.81
C TRP A 306 7.10 -10.20 4.16
N ALA A 307 7.39 -10.97 5.21
CA ALA A 307 6.92 -10.71 6.57
C ALA A 307 7.47 -9.39 7.11
N GLY A 308 8.79 -9.21 7.08
CA GLY A 308 9.45 -7.98 7.56
C GLY A 308 8.93 -6.75 6.82
N ALA A 309 8.92 -6.77 5.48
CA ALA A 309 8.41 -5.66 4.68
C ALA A 309 6.91 -5.41 4.89
N SER A 310 6.10 -6.46 5.16
CA SER A 310 4.68 -6.31 5.46
C SER A 310 4.46 -5.65 6.83
N VAL A 311 5.20 -6.04 7.86
CA VAL A 311 5.13 -5.42 9.19
C VAL A 311 5.52 -3.94 9.12
N VAL A 312 6.65 -3.62 8.47
CA VAL A 312 7.10 -2.23 8.29
C VAL A 312 6.09 -1.43 7.48
N GLY A 313 5.64 -1.96 6.34
CA GLY A 313 4.66 -1.31 5.48
C GLY A 313 3.32 -1.07 6.15
N MET A 314 2.87 -2.00 6.98
CA MET A 314 1.63 -1.88 7.76
C MET A 314 1.75 -0.75 8.78
N VAL A 315 2.76 -0.76 9.65
CA VAL A 315 2.96 0.28 10.67
C VAL A 315 3.15 1.64 10.03
N LEU A 316 4.00 1.74 9.01
CA LEU A 316 4.24 2.96 8.26
C LEU A 316 2.95 3.47 7.60
N GLY A 317 2.20 2.58 6.94
CA GLY A 317 0.93 2.91 6.30
C GLY A 317 -0.04 3.58 7.27
N TYR A 318 -0.16 3.06 8.50
CA TYR A 318 -1.06 3.63 9.51
C TYR A 318 -0.60 4.97 10.05
N LEU A 319 0.68 5.12 10.30
CA LEU A 319 1.25 6.39 10.76
C LEU A 319 1.18 7.48 9.67
N TYR A 320 1.28 7.09 8.40
CA TYR A 320 1.23 8.01 7.27
C TYR A 320 -0.20 8.30 6.76
N THR A 321 -1.16 7.41 6.98
CA THR A 321 -2.55 7.53 6.49
C THR A 321 -3.23 8.86 6.83
N PRO A 322 -3.06 9.48 8.03
CA PRO A 322 -3.67 10.78 8.32
C PRO A 322 -3.26 11.90 7.36
N MET A 323 -2.13 11.72 6.68
CA MET A 323 -1.57 12.71 5.74
C MET A 323 -1.94 12.42 4.28
N VAL A 324 -2.37 11.18 3.99
CA VAL A 324 -2.85 10.80 2.66
C VAL A 324 -4.14 11.57 2.33
N GLY A 325 -4.18 12.16 1.15
CA GLY A 325 -5.33 12.96 0.71
C GLY A 325 -5.38 14.40 1.22
N VAL A 326 -4.51 14.80 2.17
CA VAL A 326 -4.44 16.19 2.67
C VAL A 326 -3.37 17.00 1.93
N GLN A 327 -2.25 16.39 1.59
CA GLN A 327 -1.07 17.08 1.07
C GLN A 327 -1.34 17.77 -0.28
N VAL A 328 -1.86 17.04 -1.26
CA VAL A 328 -2.12 17.58 -2.60
C VAL A 328 -3.18 18.68 -2.58
N PRO A 329 -4.37 18.52 -1.95
CA PRO A 329 -5.33 19.60 -1.83
C PRO A 329 -4.80 20.84 -1.11
N LEU A 330 -3.97 20.67 -0.07
CA LEU A 330 -3.36 21.79 0.64
C LEU A 330 -2.43 22.60 -0.29
N PHE A 331 -1.51 21.92 -1.00
CA PHE A 331 -0.63 22.60 -1.94
C PHE A 331 -1.37 23.23 -3.13
N THR A 332 -2.45 22.61 -3.60
CA THR A 332 -3.29 23.17 -4.65
C THR A 332 -3.97 24.48 -4.21
N ARG A 333 -4.50 24.55 -2.99
CA ARG A 333 -5.07 25.77 -2.41
C ARG A 333 -4.02 26.87 -2.26
N VAL A 334 -2.85 26.53 -1.75
CA VAL A 334 -1.73 27.47 -1.63
C VAL A 334 -1.30 27.99 -3.00
N ARG A 335 -1.25 27.14 -4.03
CA ARG A 335 -0.98 27.54 -5.41
C ARG A 335 -2.06 28.49 -5.97
N ALA A 336 -3.32 28.27 -5.59
CA ALA A 336 -4.45 29.15 -5.95
C ALA A 336 -4.49 30.48 -5.16
N GLY A 337 -3.54 30.74 -4.26
CA GLY A 337 -3.52 31.94 -3.42
C GLY A 337 -4.41 31.86 -2.17
N GLU A 338 -4.96 30.67 -1.87
CA GLU A 338 -5.79 30.43 -0.70
C GLU A 338 -4.95 29.90 0.46
N GLY A 339 -4.82 30.66 1.56
CA GLY A 339 -4.44 30.07 2.85
C GLY A 339 -2.95 29.90 3.14
N GLY A 340 -2.11 30.88 2.83
CA GLY A 340 -0.74 30.95 3.36
C GLY A 340 0.36 30.73 2.33
N THR A 341 1.59 30.54 2.80
CA THR A 341 2.76 30.33 1.95
C THR A 341 3.04 28.85 1.70
N LEU A 342 3.63 28.53 0.54
CA LEU A 342 4.05 27.16 0.23
C LEU A 342 5.01 26.62 1.29
N LEU A 343 5.96 27.43 1.74
CA LEU A 343 6.91 27.06 2.79
C LEU A 343 6.20 26.72 4.11
N GLY A 344 5.22 27.54 4.52
CA GLY A 344 4.44 27.29 5.73
C GLY A 344 3.63 25.99 5.66
N ALA A 345 2.96 25.74 4.53
CA ALA A 345 2.23 24.49 4.30
C ALA A 345 3.15 23.26 4.32
N TYR A 346 4.31 23.35 3.65
CA TYR A 346 5.33 22.30 3.65
C TYR A 346 5.85 22.02 5.05
N GLN A 347 6.23 23.05 5.80
CA GLN A 347 6.77 22.89 7.17
C GLN A 347 5.75 22.31 8.13
N SER A 348 4.48 22.69 8.02
CA SER A 348 3.41 22.10 8.83
C SER A 348 3.24 20.59 8.59
N LEU A 349 3.21 20.17 7.33
CA LEU A 349 3.14 18.75 7.00
C LEU A 349 4.39 18.00 7.43
N ALA A 350 5.58 18.59 7.23
CA ALA A 350 6.85 18.00 7.64
C ALA A 350 6.95 17.84 9.17
N ARG A 351 6.42 18.80 9.96
CA ARG A 351 6.33 18.68 11.42
C ARG A 351 5.41 17.55 11.84
N LEU A 352 4.23 17.44 11.22
CA LEU A 352 3.30 16.34 11.50
C LEU A 352 3.90 14.98 11.14
N GLN A 353 4.63 14.89 10.02
CA GLN A 353 5.36 13.67 9.65
C GLN A 353 6.42 13.32 10.68
N ALA A 354 7.28 14.27 11.05
CA ALA A 354 8.31 14.05 12.06
C ALA A 354 7.69 13.55 13.38
N LEU A 355 6.59 14.18 13.83
CA LEU A 355 5.89 13.84 15.06
C LEU A 355 5.37 12.40 15.10
N LEU A 356 4.91 11.86 13.97
CA LEU A 356 4.35 10.51 13.89
C LEU A 356 5.39 9.46 13.49
N LEU A 357 6.23 9.77 12.49
CA LEU A 357 7.10 8.78 11.88
C LEU A 357 8.37 8.53 12.70
N ILE A 358 8.97 9.55 13.33
CA ILE A 358 10.23 9.36 14.08
C ILE A 358 10.01 8.46 15.31
N PRO A 359 9.06 8.76 16.24
CA PRO A 359 8.84 7.87 17.39
C PRO A 359 8.31 6.50 16.95
N GLY A 360 7.50 6.44 15.89
CA GLY A 360 7.03 5.18 15.31
C GLY A 360 8.16 4.31 14.77
N ALA A 361 9.13 4.89 14.05
CA ALA A 361 10.32 4.19 13.57
C ALA A 361 11.16 3.65 14.73
N VAL A 362 11.46 4.50 15.72
CA VAL A 362 12.24 4.13 16.91
C VAL A 362 11.55 3.02 17.68
N GLY A 363 10.24 3.14 17.93
CA GLY A 363 9.45 2.11 18.61
C GLY A 363 9.45 0.79 17.84
N LEU A 364 9.28 0.83 16.52
CA LEU A 364 9.27 -0.38 15.70
C LEU A 364 10.65 -1.07 15.65
N ILE A 365 11.75 -0.32 15.58
CA ILE A 365 13.11 -0.88 15.64
C ILE A 365 13.34 -1.60 16.98
N LEU A 366 12.99 -0.96 18.09
CA LEU A 366 13.23 -1.52 19.42
C LEU A 366 12.33 -2.72 19.74
N LEU A 367 11.08 -2.67 19.30
CA LEU A 367 10.10 -3.70 19.59
C LEU A 367 10.00 -4.78 18.50
N ALA A 368 10.73 -4.68 17.38
CA ALA A 368 10.64 -5.63 16.27
C ALA A 368 10.87 -7.07 16.73
N ARG A 369 12.01 -7.34 17.38
CA ARG A 369 12.34 -8.69 17.88
C ARG A 369 11.39 -9.17 18.95
N PRO A 370 11.10 -8.43 20.06
CA PRO A 370 10.09 -8.83 21.05
C PRO A 370 8.72 -9.10 20.45
N VAL A 371 8.25 -8.26 19.55
CA VAL A 371 6.94 -8.44 18.88
C VAL A 371 6.92 -9.72 18.06
N LEU A 372 7.94 -9.97 17.23
CA LEU A 372 8.05 -11.19 16.44
C LEU A 372 8.18 -12.43 17.32
N THR A 373 8.96 -12.40 18.38
CA THR A 373 9.11 -13.51 19.32
C THR A 373 7.77 -13.89 19.98
N VAL A 374 6.98 -12.89 20.37
CA VAL A 374 5.70 -13.13 21.04
C VAL A 374 4.61 -13.58 20.06
N LEU A 375 4.49 -12.88 18.93
CA LEU A 375 3.38 -13.07 17.99
C LEU A 375 3.68 -14.16 16.95
N THR A 376 4.92 -14.21 16.46
CA THR A 376 5.30 -15.03 15.30
C THR A 376 6.71 -15.59 15.46
N PRO A 377 6.96 -16.53 16.42
CA PRO A 377 8.32 -16.97 16.77
C PRO A 377 9.15 -17.48 15.58
N GLN A 378 8.49 -18.13 14.61
CA GLN A 378 9.14 -18.63 13.38
C GLN A 378 9.67 -17.55 12.45
N TYR A 379 9.30 -16.27 12.65
CA TYR A 379 9.74 -15.12 11.86
C TYR A 379 10.67 -14.16 12.64
N VAL A 380 11.25 -14.60 13.75
CA VAL A 380 12.12 -13.74 14.58
C VAL A 380 13.29 -13.18 13.78
N ASP A 381 13.84 -13.95 12.85
CA ASP A 381 14.95 -13.54 11.98
C ASP A 381 14.57 -12.40 11.02
N ALA A 382 13.27 -12.20 10.75
CA ALA A 382 12.79 -11.02 10.02
C ALA A 382 13.03 -9.71 10.77
N ALA A 383 13.40 -9.74 12.07
CA ALA A 383 13.76 -8.53 12.82
C ALA A 383 14.95 -7.81 12.20
N SER A 384 15.94 -8.53 11.67
CA SER A 384 17.09 -7.95 10.96
C SER A 384 16.66 -7.15 9.74
N LEU A 385 15.66 -7.64 8.99
CA LEU A 385 15.09 -6.96 7.84
C LEU A 385 14.27 -5.74 8.25
N VAL A 386 13.53 -5.82 9.36
CA VAL A 386 12.81 -4.66 9.93
C VAL A 386 13.78 -3.56 10.31
N TRP A 387 14.93 -3.88 10.95
CA TRP A 387 15.95 -2.90 11.34
C TRP A 387 16.54 -2.14 10.14
N VAL A 388 16.62 -2.77 8.97
CA VAL A 388 17.12 -2.15 7.74
C VAL A 388 16.02 -1.40 7.01
N LEU A 389 14.83 -1.98 6.89
CA LEU A 389 13.72 -1.41 6.13
C LEU A 389 13.11 -0.19 6.83
N VAL A 390 13.04 -0.18 8.17
CA VAL A 390 12.41 0.93 8.90
C VAL A 390 13.13 2.27 8.63
N PRO A 391 14.46 2.40 8.82
CA PRO A 391 15.14 3.67 8.52
C PRO A 391 14.90 4.13 7.09
N CYS A 392 14.98 3.21 6.12
CA CYS A 392 14.83 3.54 4.71
C CYS A 392 13.41 4.00 4.36
N LEU A 393 12.39 3.21 4.70
CA LEU A 393 11.01 3.48 4.30
C LEU A 393 10.38 4.64 5.08
N PHE A 394 10.75 4.81 6.35
CA PHE A 394 10.29 5.96 7.14
C PHE A 394 10.93 7.26 6.65
N LEU A 395 12.24 7.23 6.35
CA LEU A 395 12.91 8.39 5.75
C LEU A 395 12.31 8.74 4.39
N GLU A 396 12.12 7.77 3.50
CA GLU A 396 11.44 7.99 2.22
C GLU A 396 10.08 8.65 2.43
N SER A 397 9.27 8.15 3.38
CA SER A 397 7.96 8.71 3.67
C SER A 397 8.02 10.16 4.14
N MET A 398 9.05 10.53 4.92
CA MET A 398 9.28 11.93 5.30
C MET A 398 9.62 12.81 4.08
N LEU A 399 10.34 12.27 3.10
CA LEU A 399 10.73 12.98 1.87
C LEU A 399 9.57 13.14 0.87
N THR A 400 8.50 12.35 0.98
CA THR A 400 7.34 12.34 0.06
C THR A 400 6.57 13.66 0.03
N THR A 401 6.60 14.48 1.09
CA THR A 401 5.94 15.80 1.10
C THR A 401 6.48 16.73 0.02
N ALA A 402 7.79 16.74 -0.22
CA ALA A 402 8.39 17.51 -1.30
C ALA A 402 7.95 17.00 -2.68
N TYR A 403 7.79 15.69 -2.86
CA TYR A 403 7.27 15.07 -4.07
C TYR A 403 5.87 15.57 -4.44
N ASN A 404 4.96 15.59 -3.47
CA ASN A 404 3.59 16.07 -3.67
C ASN A 404 3.54 17.57 -4.00
N ALA A 405 4.41 18.38 -3.40
CA ALA A 405 4.53 19.79 -3.75
C ALA A 405 5.01 19.96 -5.20
N LEU A 406 6.05 19.23 -5.63
CA LEU A 406 6.57 19.28 -6.99
C LEU A 406 5.55 18.84 -8.05
N ILE A 407 4.70 17.83 -7.75
CA ILE A 407 3.59 17.43 -8.63
C ILE A 407 2.62 18.58 -8.82
N VAL A 408 2.15 19.19 -7.72
CA VAL A 408 1.17 20.27 -7.77
C VAL A 408 1.71 21.48 -8.54
N TYR A 409 3.00 21.77 -8.41
CA TYR A 409 3.68 22.85 -9.13
C TYR A 409 4.23 22.44 -10.50
N GLU A 410 3.84 21.26 -11.01
CA GLU A 410 4.15 20.75 -12.35
C GLU A 410 5.65 20.64 -12.67
N LYS A 411 6.50 20.41 -11.68
CA LYS A 411 7.93 20.20 -11.87
C LYS A 411 8.22 18.75 -12.30
N LEU A 412 7.56 18.30 -13.38
CA LEU A 412 7.54 16.90 -13.82
C LEU A 412 8.93 16.34 -14.17
N GLY A 413 9.84 17.16 -14.69
CA GLY A 413 11.20 16.72 -15.01
C GLY A 413 11.96 16.19 -13.78
N VAL A 414 11.78 16.83 -12.62
CA VAL A 414 12.37 16.35 -11.36
C VAL A 414 11.83 14.98 -10.97
N ILE A 415 10.52 14.78 -11.18
CA ILE A 415 9.84 13.52 -10.86
C ILE A 415 10.34 12.39 -11.76
N VAL A 416 10.48 12.64 -13.06
CA VAL A 416 11.03 11.66 -14.01
C VAL A 416 12.44 11.23 -13.60
N ILE A 417 13.32 12.19 -13.27
CA ILE A 417 14.68 11.87 -12.80
C ILE A 417 14.64 11.07 -11.49
N SER A 418 13.75 11.42 -10.55
CA SER A 418 13.56 10.63 -9.32
C SER A 418 13.20 9.18 -9.63
N ARG A 419 12.32 8.96 -10.61
CA ARG A 419 11.93 7.61 -11.03
C ARG A 419 13.08 6.84 -11.69
N LEU A 420 13.89 7.51 -12.48
CA LEU A 420 15.11 6.91 -13.02
C LEU A 420 16.12 6.57 -11.92
N LEU A 421 16.26 7.42 -10.90
CA LEU A 421 17.10 7.13 -9.74
C LEU A 421 16.61 5.91 -8.94
N THR A 422 15.31 5.61 -8.95
CA THR A 422 14.81 4.38 -8.35
C THR A 422 15.37 3.12 -9.01
N LEU A 423 15.78 3.18 -10.29
CA LEU A 423 16.46 2.08 -10.98
C LEU A 423 17.84 1.75 -10.39
N SER A 424 18.38 2.61 -9.51
CA SER A 424 19.59 2.29 -8.72
C SER A 424 19.41 1.04 -7.86
N VAL A 425 18.18 0.55 -7.67
CA VAL A 425 17.93 -0.73 -7.03
C VAL A 425 18.71 -1.86 -7.71
N VAL A 426 18.83 -1.86 -9.05
CA VAL A 426 19.52 -2.91 -9.80
C VAL A 426 21.02 -2.98 -9.48
N PRO A 427 21.82 -1.91 -9.64
CA PRO A 427 23.24 -1.96 -9.26
C PRO A 427 23.45 -2.14 -7.76
N LEU A 428 22.56 -1.63 -6.90
CA LEU A 428 22.63 -1.87 -5.46
C LEU A 428 22.38 -3.34 -5.12
N LEU A 429 21.48 -4.03 -5.81
CA LEU A 429 21.24 -5.46 -5.63
C LEU A 429 22.48 -6.28 -6.02
N VAL A 430 23.07 -5.99 -7.20
CA VAL A 430 24.28 -6.67 -7.65
C VAL A 430 25.42 -6.50 -6.65
N LEU A 431 25.52 -5.35 -6.02
CA LEU A 431 26.57 -5.05 -5.05
C LEU A 431 26.30 -5.64 -3.66
N LEU A 432 25.08 -5.48 -3.14
CA LEU A 432 24.76 -5.75 -1.73
C LEU A 432 24.26 -7.19 -1.49
N SER A 433 23.58 -7.81 -2.46
CA SER A 433 23.05 -9.17 -2.27
C SER A 433 24.14 -10.21 -2.04
N PRO A 434 25.27 -10.23 -2.79
CA PRO A 434 26.34 -11.19 -2.54
C PRO A 434 27.06 -10.98 -1.19
N LEU A 435 27.08 -9.74 -0.69
CA LEU A 435 27.78 -9.38 0.54
C LEU A 435 26.95 -9.63 1.81
N LEU A 436 25.64 -9.37 1.74
CA LEU A 436 24.76 -9.33 2.91
C LEU A 436 23.54 -10.27 2.76
N GLY A 437 23.48 -11.08 1.71
CA GLY A 437 22.35 -11.97 1.46
C GLY A 437 21.03 -11.23 1.38
N ILE A 438 19.99 -11.75 2.04
CA ILE A 438 18.64 -11.19 2.06
C ILE A 438 18.58 -9.78 2.69
N VAL A 439 19.45 -9.49 3.66
CA VAL A 439 19.59 -8.14 4.26
C VAL A 439 20.08 -7.15 3.21
N GLY A 440 21.00 -7.58 2.33
CA GLY A 440 21.48 -6.79 1.19
C GLY A 440 20.38 -6.49 0.18
N VAL A 441 19.48 -7.44 -0.08
CA VAL A 441 18.30 -7.24 -0.93
C VAL A 441 17.38 -6.19 -0.31
N ALA A 442 17.07 -6.30 0.99
CA ALA A 442 16.24 -5.34 1.72
C ALA A 442 16.86 -3.93 1.72
N LEU A 443 18.18 -3.85 1.91
CA LEU A 443 18.91 -2.58 1.92
C LEU A 443 18.94 -1.93 0.54
N ALA A 444 19.18 -2.69 -0.53
CA ALA A 444 19.17 -2.18 -1.91
C ALA A 444 17.80 -1.59 -2.28
N PHE A 445 16.74 -2.30 -1.95
CA PHE A 445 15.36 -1.86 -2.10
C PHE A 445 15.08 -0.57 -1.33
N GLY A 446 15.48 -0.49 -0.06
CA GLY A 446 15.27 0.68 0.78
C GLY A 446 16.09 1.88 0.32
N LEU A 447 17.40 1.71 0.04
CA LEU A 447 18.29 2.79 -0.37
C LEU A 447 17.91 3.42 -1.71
N ALA A 448 17.49 2.63 -2.70
CA ALA A 448 17.04 3.17 -3.99
C ALA A 448 15.89 4.16 -3.82
N ARG A 449 14.96 3.87 -2.94
CA ARG A 449 13.81 4.75 -2.61
C ARG A 449 14.26 6.01 -1.87
N VAL A 450 15.19 5.88 -0.93
CA VAL A 450 15.78 7.02 -0.21
C VAL A 450 16.53 7.95 -1.16
N LEU A 451 17.35 7.41 -2.06
CA LEU A 451 18.08 8.20 -3.07
C LEU A 451 17.12 9.00 -3.96
N ALA A 452 16.05 8.36 -4.44
CA ALA A 452 15.01 9.04 -5.21
C ALA A 452 14.32 10.15 -4.40
N GLY A 453 13.99 9.89 -3.14
CA GLY A 453 13.39 10.86 -2.23
C GLY A 453 14.31 12.04 -1.91
N LEU A 454 15.61 11.80 -1.69
CA LEU A 454 16.60 12.84 -1.46
C LEU A 454 16.75 13.78 -2.67
N TRP A 455 16.75 13.21 -3.88
CA TRP A 455 16.75 14.01 -5.11
C TRP A 455 15.57 14.96 -5.19
N VAL A 456 14.36 14.43 -4.93
CA VAL A 456 13.11 15.20 -4.93
C VAL A 456 13.17 16.32 -3.90
N THR A 457 13.62 16.02 -2.70
CA THR A 457 13.72 17.00 -1.61
C THR A 457 14.77 18.07 -1.90
N ALA A 458 15.95 17.70 -2.39
CA ALA A 458 16.99 18.64 -2.79
C ALA A 458 16.53 19.55 -3.94
N SER A 459 15.79 18.99 -4.90
CA SER A 459 15.18 19.76 -6.00
C SER A 459 14.10 20.72 -5.49
N GLY A 460 13.26 20.26 -4.54
CA GLY A 460 12.26 21.12 -3.88
C GLY A 460 12.90 22.29 -3.14
N TYR A 461 14.04 22.07 -2.48
CA TYR A 461 14.80 23.13 -1.82
C TYR A 461 15.35 24.16 -2.83
N ARG A 462 15.93 23.68 -3.92
CA ARG A 462 16.54 24.55 -4.95
C ARG A 462 15.49 25.30 -5.78
N LEU A 463 14.42 24.65 -6.21
CA LEU A 463 13.47 25.20 -7.17
C LEU A 463 12.29 25.93 -6.53
N MET A 464 11.94 25.60 -5.28
CA MET A 464 10.72 26.09 -4.63
C MET A 464 11.00 26.74 -3.27
N GLY A 465 12.27 26.83 -2.84
CA GLY A 465 12.66 27.41 -1.56
C GLY A 465 12.14 26.67 -0.34
N LEU A 466 11.81 25.38 -0.48
CA LEU A 466 11.38 24.56 0.64
C LEU A 466 12.50 24.47 1.67
N ARG A 467 12.15 24.42 2.96
CA ARG A 467 13.13 24.24 4.05
C ARG A 467 12.55 23.35 5.12
N TRP A 468 13.30 22.31 5.49
CA TRP A 468 12.89 21.38 6.53
C TRP A 468 12.88 22.05 7.92
N PRO A 469 11.89 21.79 8.79
CA PRO A 469 11.79 22.39 10.13
C PRO A 469 12.74 21.71 11.13
N TRP A 470 14.05 21.86 10.96
CA TRP A 470 15.08 21.15 11.74
C TRP A 470 14.98 21.35 13.25
N ARG A 471 14.64 22.56 13.70
CA ARG A 471 14.50 22.84 15.13
C ARG A 471 13.42 21.98 15.78
N PHE A 472 12.28 21.83 15.13
CA PHE A 472 11.21 20.96 15.60
C PHE A 472 11.60 19.49 15.51
N THR A 473 12.17 19.07 14.40
CA THR A 473 12.63 17.68 14.18
C THR A 473 13.64 17.25 15.23
N LEU A 474 14.58 18.10 15.61
CA LEU A 474 15.55 17.81 16.69
C LEU A 474 14.86 17.61 18.04
N ARG A 475 13.83 18.42 18.38
CA ARG A 475 13.04 18.20 19.61
C ARG A 475 12.34 16.84 19.59
N VAL A 476 11.76 16.46 18.44
CA VAL A 476 11.13 15.15 18.26
C VAL A 476 12.15 14.03 18.39
N ILE A 477 13.34 14.16 17.80
CA ILE A 477 14.44 13.18 17.94
C ILE A 477 14.85 13.05 19.41
N LEU A 478 15.05 14.14 20.12
CA LEU A 478 15.40 14.12 21.55
C LEU A 478 14.32 13.44 22.39
N ALA A 479 13.06 13.79 22.17
CA ALA A 479 11.93 13.14 22.85
C ALA A 479 11.83 11.65 22.53
N SER A 480 12.08 11.27 21.27
CA SER A 480 12.14 9.86 20.84
C SER A 480 13.33 9.11 21.43
N SER A 481 14.47 9.77 21.67
CA SER A 481 15.62 9.16 22.33
C SER A 481 15.33 8.87 23.81
N VAL A 482 14.64 9.76 24.51
CA VAL A 482 14.17 9.50 25.90
C VAL A 482 13.20 8.32 25.93
N MET A 483 12.23 8.31 25.00
CA MET A 483 11.33 7.16 24.82
C MET A 483 12.11 5.87 24.55
N ALA A 484 13.13 5.94 23.69
CA ALA A 484 13.95 4.78 23.31
C ALA A 484 14.65 4.15 24.50
N LEU A 485 15.24 4.96 25.38
CA LEU A 485 15.92 4.48 26.59
C LEU A 485 14.95 3.73 27.52
N LEU A 486 13.76 4.28 27.72
CA LEU A 486 12.73 3.65 28.54
C LEU A 486 12.24 2.34 27.91
N VAL A 487 11.88 2.38 26.62
CA VAL A 487 11.39 1.20 25.89
C VAL A 487 12.44 0.09 25.83
N ALA A 488 13.71 0.43 25.57
CA ALA A 488 14.80 -0.54 25.57
C ALA A 488 15.02 -1.17 26.94
N GLY A 489 15.01 -0.36 28.01
CA GLY A 489 15.12 -0.86 29.39
C GLY A 489 13.96 -1.79 29.76
N MET A 490 12.73 -1.44 29.38
CA MET A 490 11.57 -2.29 29.64
C MET A 490 11.56 -3.55 28.76
N ALA A 491 11.99 -3.45 27.50
CA ALA A 491 12.10 -4.60 26.60
C ALA A 491 13.13 -5.63 27.12
N ALA A 492 14.22 -5.18 27.74
CA ALA A 492 15.21 -6.04 28.37
C ALA A 492 14.67 -6.78 29.62
N LEU A 493 13.62 -6.28 30.23
CA LEU A 493 12.95 -6.91 31.39
C LEU A 493 11.80 -7.86 30.98
N LEU A 494 11.48 -7.94 29.70
CA LEU A 494 10.45 -8.87 29.22
C LEU A 494 10.96 -10.31 29.38
N PRO A 495 10.12 -11.21 29.91
CA PRO A 495 10.52 -12.60 30.09
C PRO A 495 10.72 -13.29 28.73
N ASP A 496 11.76 -14.12 28.64
CA ASP A 496 11.93 -15.01 27.51
C ASP A 496 10.75 -16.00 27.46
N LEU A 497 10.15 -16.14 26.29
CA LEU A 497 9.05 -17.07 26.09
C LEU A 497 9.60 -18.46 25.74
N PRO A 498 9.23 -19.51 26.52
CA PRO A 498 9.59 -20.86 26.14
C PRO A 498 8.96 -21.24 24.81
N SER A 499 9.66 -21.95 23.96
CA SER A 499 9.12 -22.48 22.71
C SER A 499 8.86 -23.99 22.86
N PRO A 500 7.60 -24.46 22.68
CA PRO A 500 6.37 -23.76 22.35
C PRO A 500 5.67 -23.09 23.54
N ALA A 501 5.31 -21.81 23.44
CA ALA A 501 4.56 -21.14 24.50
C ALA A 501 3.06 -21.39 24.38
N SER A 502 2.38 -21.55 25.55
CA SER A 502 0.91 -21.63 25.56
C SER A 502 0.26 -20.32 25.10
N ILE A 503 -0.95 -20.39 24.53
CA ILE A 503 -1.70 -19.22 24.07
C ILE A 503 -1.87 -18.17 25.17
N LEU A 504 -2.12 -18.61 26.42
CA LEU A 504 -2.28 -17.70 27.56
C LEU A 504 -1.00 -16.94 27.86
N LEU A 505 0.16 -17.61 27.78
CA LEU A 505 1.46 -16.97 27.99
C LEU A 505 1.78 -15.94 26.88
N ARG A 506 1.47 -16.27 25.64
CA ARG A 506 1.59 -15.34 24.51
C ARG A 506 0.68 -14.13 24.65
N LEU A 507 -0.58 -14.30 25.05
CA LEU A 507 -1.51 -13.20 25.30
C LEU A 507 -1.02 -12.29 26.44
N ARG A 508 -0.49 -12.88 27.52
CA ARG A 508 0.13 -12.10 28.61
C ARG A 508 1.32 -11.29 28.11
N ALA A 509 2.21 -11.90 27.34
CA ALA A 509 3.37 -11.22 26.78
C ALA A 509 2.97 -10.12 25.77
N ALA A 510 1.96 -10.36 24.94
CA ALA A 510 1.39 -9.34 24.04
C ALA A 510 0.80 -8.16 24.81
N GLY A 511 0.11 -8.43 25.93
CA GLY A 511 -0.40 -7.39 26.85
C GLY A 511 0.72 -6.56 27.46
N LEU A 512 1.82 -7.20 27.88
CA LEU A 512 3.02 -6.50 28.40
C LEU A 512 3.66 -5.63 27.30
N LEU A 513 3.81 -6.14 26.08
CA LEU A 513 4.33 -5.38 24.94
C LEU A 513 3.46 -4.17 24.62
N ALA A 514 2.13 -4.34 24.64
CA ALA A 514 1.20 -3.22 24.47
C ALA A 514 1.38 -2.17 25.59
N GLY A 515 1.56 -2.62 26.83
CA GLY A 515 1.88 -1.76 27.97
C GLY A 515 3.18 -0.96 27.77
N VAL A 516 4.25 -1.63 27.32
CA VAL A 516 5.54 -0.98 26.98
C VAL A 516 5.36 0.06 25.88
N ALA A 517 4.61 -0.26 24.81
CA ALA A 517 4.33 0.66 23.72
C ALA A 517 3.55 1.90 24.19
N LEU A 518 2.52 1.71 25.04
CA LEU A 518 1.73 2.81 25.61
C LEU A 518 2.55 3.70 26.55
N LEU A 519 3.38 3.11 27.41
CA LEU A 519 4.29 3.84 28.29
C LEU A 519 5.33 4.60 27.48
N GLY A 520 5.87 3.99 26.42
CA GLY A 520 6.74 4.66 25.47
C GLY A 520 6.08 5.88 24.83
N ALA A 521 4.85 5.75 24.34
CA ALA A 521 4.10 6.86 23.78
C ALA A 521 3.85 7.97 24.80
N GLY A 522 3.50 7.62 26.05
CA GLY A 522 3.34 8.58 27.15
C GLY A 522 4.64 9.32 27.46
N THR A 523 5.76 8.60 27.53
CA THR A 523 7.10 9.17 27.76
C THR A 523 7.51 10.09 26.62
N PHE A 524 7.27 9.70 25.36
CA PHE A 524 7.51 10.57 24.20
C PHE A 524 6.76 11.90 24.32
N ILE A 525 5.45 11.84 24.63
CA ILE A 525 4.61 13.03 24.79
C ILE A 525 5.12 13.92 25.93
N ALA A 526 5.49 13.33 27.08
CA ALA A 526 6.03 14.06 28.24
C ALA A 526 7.36 14.74 27.90
N ALA A 527 8.28 14.01 27.26
CA ALA A 527 9.57 14.53 26.83
C ALA A 527 9.43 15.65 25.77
N LEU A 528 8.50 15.48 24.81
CA LEU A 528 8.21 16.51 23.82
C LEU A 528 7.69 17.79 24.46
N ARG A 529 6.84 17.69 25.48
CA ARG A 529 6.36 18.84 26.26
C ARG A 529 7.51 19.53 26.99
N ALA A 530 8.38 18.77 27.62
CA ALA A 530 9.55 19.31 28.34
C ALA A 530 10.54 20.04 27.41
N THR A 531 10.61 19.63 26.13
CA THR A 531 11.46 20.28 25.11
C THR A 531 10.80 21.46 24.38
N GLY A 532 9.61 21.90 24.80
CA GLY A 532 8.92 23.07 24.27
C GLY A 532 7.64 22.77 23.49
N GLY A 533 7.21 21.50 23.42
CA GLY A 533 5.91 21.09 22.86
C GLY A 533 5.68 21.46 21.40
N LEU A 534 4.40 21.52 21.03
CA LEU A 534 3.97 21.98 19.71
C LEU A 534 4.00 23.51 19.64
N GLU A 535 4.41 24.04 18.48
CA GLU A 535 4.34 25.48 18.22
C GLU A 535 2.87 25.96 18.21
N PRO A 536 2.59 27.23 18.56
CA PRO A 536 1.24 27.76 18.58
C PRO A 536 0.47 27.57 17.26
N GLN A 537 1.17 27.69 16.14
CA GLN A 537 0.61 27.47 14.79
C GLN A 537 0.15 26.01 14.58
N ASP A 538 0.90 25.04 15.10
CA ASP A 538 0.56 23.62 14.98
C ASP A 538 -0.64 23.26 15.87
N ARG A 539 -0.74 23.87 17.07
CA ARG A 539 -1.92 23.75 17.95
C ARG A 539 -3.16 24.30 17.28
N GLU A 540 -3.07 25.44 16.60
CA GLU A 540 -4.18 26.04 15.88
C GLU A 540 -4.62 25.16 14.69
N GLN A 541 -3.69 24.57 13.96
CA GLN A 541 -4.00 23.65 12.85
C GLN A 541 -4.65 22.36 13.36
N LEU A 542 -4.12 21.75 14.42
CA LEU A 542 -4.73 20.59 15.07
C LEU A 542 -6.13 20.93 15.61
N ALA A 543 -6.33 22.17 16.11
CA ALA A 543 -7.62 22.65 16.56
C ALA A 543 -8.64 22.79 15.41
N LYS A 544 -8.21 23.05 14.19
CA LYS A 544 -9.06 23.12 12.99
C LYS A 544 -9.38 21.73 12.40
N MET A 545 -8.58 20.71 12.70
CA MET A 545 -8.81 19.33 12.25
C MET A 545 -9.95 18.67 13.05
N ARG A 546 -10.87 17.99 12.37
CA ARG A 546 -11.96 17.22 13.01
C ARG A 546 -11.46 15.81 13.40
N LEU A 547 -10.49 15.73 14.30
CA LEU A 547 -9.96 14.46 14.79
C LEU A 547 -10.77 13.95 15.99
N PRO A 548 -11.08 12.64 16.07
CA PRO A 548 -11.61 12.06 17.29
C PRO A 548 -10.59 12.23 18.42
N GLY A 549 -11.04 12.65 19.61
CA GLY A 549 -10.14 12.92 20.73
C GLY A 549 -9.35 14.25 20.66
N ARG A 550 -9.66 15.16 19.69
CA ARG A 550 -9.00 16.45 19.50
C ARG A 550 -8.82 17.25 20.79
N ARG A 551 -9.86 17.32 21.63
CA ARG A 551 -9.80 18.07 22.91
C ARG A 551 -8.77 17.49 23.86
N TRP A 552 -8.65 16.17 23.89
CA TRP A 552 -7.64 15.46 24.67
C TRP A 552 -6.24 15.68 24.09
N LEU A 553 -6.05 15.51 22.78
CA LEU A 553 -4.79 15.77 22.08
C LEU A 553 -4.27 17.20 22.32
N LEU A 554 -5.14 18.22 22.21
CA LEU A 554 -4.75 19.61 22.45
C LEU A 554 -4.46 19.93 23.93
N ARG A 555 -5.00 19.15 24.87
CA ARG A 555 -4.66 19.25 26.28
C ARG A 555 -3.36 18.54 26.63
N VAL A 556 -3.07 17.46 25.91
CA VAL A 556 -1.95 16.57 26.16
C VAL A 556 -0.69 17.00 25.40
N LEU A 557 -0.80 17.57 24.21
CA LEU A 557 0.28 18.16 23.40
C LEU A 557 0.35 19.67 23.54
#